data_4e2d540ef9a923183f832cf0adfc4c96
#
_entry.id   4e2d540ef9a923183f832cf0adfc4c96
#
_cell.length_a   1.000
_cell.length_b   1.000
_cell.length_c   1.000
_cell.angle_alpha   90.00
_cell.angle_beta   90.00
_cell.angle_gamma   90.00
#
_symmetry.space_group_name_H-M   'P 1'
#
loop_
_entity.id
_entity.type
_entity.pdbx_description
1 polymer ?
#
loop_
_entity_poly.entity_id
_entity_poly.type
_entity_poly.pdbx_seq_one_letter_code
_entity_poly.pdbx_strand_id
1 'polypeptide(L)'
;PSDTEGNHWLCAKIFCQNCCSVVQDAVFHNLGMHWVNEAVYVAARRHFSTRHPLMQIMSPHAWGTININETTRSNLKSGGDGPLAVRNLGIDIGYKKVCAKAWQEFSWDQFDVPDDIKRRGCDELQHYSYKDDATKVYAMEMQYAKRG
;
A
#
# COMPACT_ATOMS: atom_id res chain seq x y z
N PRO A 1 -9.42 -33.48 -18.39
CA PRO A 1 -8.60 -33.39 -17.19
C PRO A 1 -9.22 -34.27 -16.12
N SER A 2 -8.44 -35.12 -15.47
CA SER A 2 -8.92 -35.84 -14.31
C SER A 2 -9.27 -34.85 -13.20
N ASP A 3 -10.23 -35.18 -12.32
CA ASP A 3 -10.57 -34.31 -11.15
C ASP A 3 -9.33 -33.95 -10.34
N THR A 4 -8.30 -34.77 -10.36
CA THR A 4 -7.00 -34.57 -9.73
C THR A 4 -6.24 -33.40 -10.35
N GLU A 5 -6.23 -33.22 -11.68
CA GLU A 5 -5.58 -32.12 -12.36
C GLU A 5 -6.31 -30.80 -12.12
N GLY A 6 -7.63 -30.81 -12.08
CA GLY A 6 -8.44 -29.64 -11.73
C GLY A 6 -8.16 -29.15 -10.32
N ASN A 7 -8.04 -30.05 -9.36
CA ASN A 7 -7.71 -29.72 -7.97
C ASN A 7 -6.28 -29.20 -7.81
N HIS A 8 -5.31 -29.75 -8.51
CA HIS A 8 -3.93 -29.25 -8.48
C HIS A 8 -3.83 -27.81 -9.01
N TRP A 9 -4.55 -27.53 -10.10
CA TRP A 9 -4.60 -26.18 -10.65
C TRP A 9 -5.30 -25.19 -9.71
N LEU A 10 -6.39 -25.63 -9.06
CA LEU A 10 -7.07 -24.83 -8.06
C LEU A 10 -6.16 -24.53 -6.85
N CYS A 11 -5.45 -25.53 -6.33
CA CYS A 11 -4.49 -25.35 -5.25
C CYS A 11 -3.37 -24.37 -5.63
N ALA A 12 -2.83 -24.48 -6.84
CA ALA A 12 -1.82 -23.56 -7.33
C ALA A 12 -2.34 -22.11 -7.39
N LYS A 13 -3.56 -21.90 -7.89
CA LYS A 13 -4.20 -20.58 -7.92
C LYS A 13 -4.42 -20.02 -6.51
N ILE A 14 -4.92 -20.82 -5.58
CA ILE A 14 -5.13 -20.40 -4.19
C ILE A 14 -3.81 -20.01 -3.54
N PHE A 15 -2.76 -20.81 -3.75
CA PHE A 15 -1.42 -20.50 -3.21
C PHE A 15 -0.88 -19.18 -3.75
N CYS A 16 -0.89 -18.99 -5.07
CA CYS A 16 -0.47 -17.75 -5.69
C CYS A 16 -1.28 -16.55 -5.20
N GLN A 17 -2.59 -16.68 -5.12
CA GLN A 17 -3.47 -15.62 -4.66
C GLN A 17 -3.21 -15.27 -3.18
N ASN A 18 -2.95 -16.26 -2.34
CA ASN A 18 -2.58 -16.03 -0.96
C ASN A 18 -1.25 -15.26 -0.83
N CYS A 19 -0.23 -15.65 -1.60
CA CYS A 19 1.05 -14.94 -1.64
C CYS A 19 0.88 -13.48 -2.11
N CYS A 20 0.10 -13.26 -3.17
CA CYS A 20 -0.20 -11.92 -3.65
C CYS A 20 -0.96 -11.09 -2.61
N SER A 21 -1.92 -11.69 -1.91
CA SER A 21 -2.67 -11.04 -0.84
C SER A 21 -1.78 -10.60 0.32
N VAL A 22 -0.81 -11.44 0.71
CA VAL A 22 0.18 -11.08 1.76
C VAL A 22 1.02 -9.87 1.35
N VAL A 23 1.55 -9.89 0.13
CA VAL A 23 2.36 -8.77 -0.38
C VAL A 23 1.52 -7.50 -0.48
N GLN A 24 0.31 -7.61 -1.06
CA GLN A 24 -0.61 -6.49 -1.17
C GLN A 24 -0.92 -5.88 0.19
N ASP A 25 -1.21 -6.70 1.18
CA ASP A 25 -1.71 -6.25 2.47
C ASP A 25 -0.59 -5.76 3.38
N ALA A 26 0.49 -6.53 3.51
CA ALA A 26 1.59 -6.19 4.42
C ALA A 26 2.51 -5.08 3.85
N VAL A 27 2.84 -5.17 2.57
CA VAL A 27 3.85 -4.29 1.96
C VAL A 27 3.20 -3.03 1.38
N PHE A 28 2.29 -3.20 0.43
CA PHE A 28 1.73 -2.05 -0.27
C PHE A 28 0.69 -1.30 0.56
N HIS A 29 -0.24 -2.02 1.19
CA HIS A 29 -1.33 -1.40 1.94
C HIS A 29 -0.87 -0.90 3.32
N ASN A 30 -0.41 -1.78 4.20
CA ASN A 30 -0.08 -1.37 5.56
C ASN A 30 1.20 -0.55 5.65
N LEU A 31 2.31 -1.04 5.09
CA LEU A 31 3.57 -0.31 5.16
C LEU A 31 3.54 0.92 4.23
N GLY A 32 3.32 0.72 2.94
CA GLY A 32 3.44 1.77 1.93
C GLY A 32 2.40 2.87 2.08
N MET A 33 1.14 2.51 2.36
CA MET A 33 0.07 3.51 2.45
C MET A 33 -0.19 3.98 3.89
N HIS A 34 -0.38 3.07 4.83
CA HIS A 34 -0.79 3.47 6.16
C HIS A 34 0.36 4.06 7.00
N TRP A 35 1.44 3.32 7.19
CA TRP A 35 2.48 3.73 8.14
C TRP A 35 3.40 4.81 7.60
N VAL A 36 3.75 4.75 6.32
CA VAL A 36 4.55 5.82 5.68
C VAL A 36 3.76 7.11 5.62
N ASN A 37 2.49 7.06 5.19
CA ASN A 37 1.65 8.24 5.12
C ASN A 37 1.31 8.83 6.50
N GLU A 38 1.21 8.02 7.54
CA GLU A 38 1.05 8.52 8.90
C GLU A 38 2.22 9.45 9.29
N ALA A 39 3.46 9.02 9.04
CA ALA A 39 4.63 9.82 9.35
C ALA A 39 4.64 11.14 8.57
N VAL A 40 4.34 11.09 7.28
CA VAL A 40 4.23 12.27 6.42
C VAL A 40 3.12 13.20 6.90
N TYR A 41 1.95 12.65 7.23
CA TYR A 41 0.82 13.46 7.70
C TYR A 41 1.08 14.12 9.05
N VAL A 42 1.69 13.40 9.99
CA VAL A 42 2.10 13.97 11.29
C VAL A 42 3.12 15.11 11.09
N ALA A 43 4.10 14.91 10.22
CA ALA A 43 5.06 15.96 9.89
C ALA A 43 4.38 17.17 9.25
N ALA A 44 3.52 16.96 8.29
CA ALA A 44 2.76 18.03 7.64
C ALA A 44 1.90 18.83 8.64
N ARG A 45 1.22 18.16 9.56
CA ARG A 45 0.43 18.80 10.63
C ARG A 45 1.27 19.65 11.58
N ARG A 46 2.54 19.35 11.75
CA ARG A 46 3.47 20.12 12.60
C ARG A 46 4.04 21.35 11.89
N HIS A 47 4.18 21.29 10.57
CA HIS A 47 4.91 22.29 9.81
C HIS A 47 4.00 23.21 8.99
N PHE A 48 2.83 22.75 8.59
CA PHE A 48 1.91 23.54 7.77
C PHE A 48 0.71 24.05 8.56
N SER A 49 0.34 25.30 8.28
CA SER A 49 -0.96 25.82 8.70
C SER A 49 -2.10 25.02 8.08
N THR A 50 -3.23 24.95 8.79
CA THR A 50 -4.47 24.32 8.25
C THR A 50 -4.99 25.01 6.99
N ARG A 51 -4.58 26.27 6.76
CA ARG A 51 -4.91 27.04 5.56
C ARG A 51 -3.94 26.84 4.40
N HIS A 52 -2.82 26.12 4.64
CA HIS A 52 -1.84 25.87 3.59
C HIS A 52 -2.45 25.00 2.48
N PRO A 53 -2.26 25.33 1.18
CA PRO A 53 -2.88 24.59 0.09
C PRO A 53 -2.60 23.08 0.13
N LEU A 54 -1.37 22.67 0.39
CA LEU A 54 -1.02 21.26 0.55
C LEU A 54 -1.78 20.61 1.71
N MET A 55 -1.97 21.31 2.83
CA MET A 55 -2.72 20.80 3.98
C MET A 55 -4.19 20.57 3.66
N GLN A 56 -4.79 21.43 2.83
CA GLN A 56 -6.17 21.28 2.41
C GLN A 56 -6.37 20.05 1.52
N ILE A 57 -5.41 19.71 0.68
CA ILE A 57 -5.44 18.48 -0.12
C ILE A 57 -5.18 17.25 0.77
N MET A 58 -4.15 17.28 1.62
CA MET A 58 -3.75 16.13 2.42
C MET A 58 -4.77 15.74 3.48
N SER A 59 -5.46 16.72 4.08
CA SER A 59 -6.34 16.47 5.23
C SER A 59 -7.48 15.51 4.95
N PRO A 60 -8.24 15.60 3.84
CA PRO A 60 -9.27 14.62 3.52
C PRO A 60 -8.74 13.21 3.30
N HIS A 61 -7.58 13.08 2.66
CA HIS A 61 -6.96 11.77 2.37
C HIS A 61 -6.39 11.09 3.62
N ALA A 62 -5.96 11.87 4.60
CA ALA A 62 -5.38 11.36 5.84
C ALA A 62 -6.40 11.27 6.99
N TRP A 63 -7.67 11.54 6.72
CA TRP A 63 -8.72 11.51 7.74
C TRP A 63 -8.88 10.10 8.32
N GLY A 64 -8.82 9.99 9.64
CA GLY A 64 -8.94 8.71 10.34
C GLY A 64 -7.68 7.84 10.33
N THR A 65 -6.65 8.16 9.54
CA THR A 65 -5.44 7.33 9.37
C THR A 65 -4.79 6.95 10.70
N ILE A 66 -4.60 7.90 11.62
CA ILE A 66 -3.96 7.64 12.92
C ILE A 66 -4.77 6.64 13.75
N ASN A 67 -6.10 6.80 13.80
CA ASN A 67 -6.96 5.89 14.56
C ASN A 67 -6.99 4.49 13.97
N ILE A 68 -7.06 4.39 12.64
CA ILE A 68 -7.02 3.10 11.93
C ILE A 68 -5.68 2.42 12.16
N ASN A 69 -4.58 3.15 12.08
CA ASN A 69 -3.25 2.61 12.31
C ASN A 69 -3.05 2.12 13.74
N GLU A 70 -3.57 2.84 14.74
CA GLU A 70 -3.50 2.41 16.13
C GLU A 70 -4.32 1.14 16.37
N THR A 71 -5.50 1.06 15.79
CA THR A 71 -6.32 -0.16 15.84
C THR A 71 -5.59 -1.34 15.19
N THR A 72 -4.97 -1.13 14.04
CA THR A 72 -4.19 -2.17 13.35
C THR A 72 -2.99 -2.61 14.19
N ARG A 73 -2.23 -1.68 14.77
CA ARG A 73 -1.11 -1.99 15.66
C ARG A 73 -1.55 -2.76 16.91
N SER A 74 -2.66 -2.40 17.49
CA SER A 74 -3.22 -3.08 18.66
C SER A 74 -3.64 -4.51 18.32
N ASN A 75 -4.30 -4.72 17.19
CA ASN A 75 -4.69 -6.05 16.72
C ASN A 75 -3.47 -6.93 16.41
N LEU A 76 -2.42 -6.36 15.86
CA LEU A 76 -1.16 -7.08 15.59
C LEU A 76 -0.42 -7.46 16.87
N LYS A 77 -0.46 -6.61 17.91
CA LYS A 77 0.20 -6.87 19.21
C LYS A 77 -0.51 -7.93 20.03
N SER A 78 -1.83 -7.97 19.96
CA SER A 78 -2.64 -8.87 20.81
C SER A 78 -2.61 -10.33 20.37
N GLY A 79 -1.92 -10.66 19.27
CA GLY A 79 -1.96 -12.01 18.68
C GLY A 79 -3.39 -12.40 18.27
N GLY A 80 -4.25 -11.41 18.18
CA GLY A 80 -5.68 -11.60 18.06
C GLY A 80 -6.10 -12.08 16.67
N ASP A 81 -7.35 -12.51 16.62
CA ASP A 81 -8.07 -13.01 15.45
C ASP A 81 -8.29 -11.94 14.36
N GLY A 82 -7.44 -10.92 14.30
CA GLY A 82 -7.49 -9.89 13.28
C GLY A 82 -7.35 -10.50 11.88
N PRO A 83 -8.17 -10.08 10.92
CA PRO A 83 -8.17 -10.65 9.58
C PRO A 83 -6.82 -10.64 8.88
N LEU A 84 -5.90 -9.78 9.29
CA LEU A 84 -4.56 -9.64 8.71
C LEU A 84 -3.54 -10.64 9.27
N ALA A 85 -3.58 -10.90 10.58
CA ALA A 85 -2.60 -11.77 11.23
C ALA A 85 -2.88 -13.25 10.98
N VAL A 86 -4.15 -13.64 11.02
CA VAL A 86 -4.57 -15.05 10.96
C VAL A 86 -4.66 -15.59 9.54
N ARG A 87 -5.01 -14.74 8.57
CA ARG A 87 -5.31 -15.22 7.21
C ARG A 87 -4.08 -15.52 6.37
N ASN A 88 -3.00 -14.79 6.55
CA ASN A 88 -1.95 -14.77 5.51
C ASN A 88 -0.57 -15.24 5.97
N LEU A 89 -0.17 -15.07 7.22
CA LEU A 89 1.21 -15.33 7.64
C LEU A 89 1.36 -16.13 8.94
N GLY A 90 0.25 -16.62 9.47
CA GLY A 90 0.30 -17.43 10.70
C GLY A 90 1.07 -16.76 11.82
N ILE A 91 0.47 -15.78 12.47
CA ILE A 91 1.00 -15.09 13.64
C ILE A 91 2.04 -13.98 13.35
N ASP A 92 1.99 -12.96 14.20
CA ASP A 92 2.82 -11.77 14.41
C ASP A 92 4.26 -11.80 13.84
N ILE A 93 4.98 -12.90 13.98
CA ILE A 93 6.40 -13.02 13.56
C ILE A 93 6.56 -12.96 12.02
N GLY A 94 5.69 -13.62 11.27
CA GLY A 94 5.76 -13.64 9.81
C GLY A 94 5.47 -12.26 9.22
N TYR A 95 4.42 -11.62 9.69
CA TYR A 95 4.04 -10.28 9.28
C TYR A 95 5.15 -9.24 9.57
N LYS A 96 5.70 -9.26 10.79
CA LYS A 96 6.82 -8.37 11.17
C LYS A 96 8.05 -8.57 10.30
N LYS A 97 8.40 -9.81 9.95
CA LYS A 97 9.54 -10.11 9.07
C LYS A 97 9.32 -9.57 7.66
N VAL A 98 8.12 -9.74 7.10
CA VAL A 98 7.77 -9.20 5.78
C VAL A 98 7.84 -7.68 5.78
N CYS A 99 7.22 -7.02 6.76
CA CYS A 99 7.28 -5.57 6.88
C CYS A 99 8.70 -5.04 7.09
N ALA A 100 9.50 -5.71 7.94
CA ALA A 100 10.89 -5.31 8.17
C ALA A 100 11.74 -5.42 6.90
N LYS A 101 11.57 -6.50 6.13
CA LYS A 101 12.24 -6.64 4.84
C LYS A 101 11.78 -5.59 3.84
N ALA A 102 10.49 -5.39 3.71
CA ALA A 102 9.94 -4.36 2.82
C ALA A 102 10.40 -2.95 3.18
N TRP A 103 10.55 -2.66 4.48
CA TRP A 103 11.10 -1.39 4.94
C TRP A 103 12.57 -1.20 4.56
N GLN A 104 13.38 -2.26 4.60
CA GLN A 104 14.78 -2.20 4.15
C GLN A 104 14.91 -1.93 2.65
N GLU A 105 13.94 -2.37 1.87
CA GLU A 105 13.88 -2.18 0.41
C GLU A 105 13.06 -0.95 0.00
N PHE A 106 12.51 -0.21 0.97
CA PHE A 106 11.67 0.96 0.71
C PHE A 106 12.48 2.09 0.08
N SER A 107 11.94 2.66 -1.00
CA SER A 107 12.44 3.89 -1.62
C SER A 107 11.28 4.84 -1.93
N TRP A 108 11.51 6.13 -1.75
CA TRP A 108 10.54 7.15 -2.15
C TRP A 108 10.28 7.18 -3.65
N ASP A 109 11.22 6.70 -4.46
CA ASP A 109 11.09 6.64 -5.92
C ASP A 109 9.91 5.78 -6.38
N GLN A 110 9.44 4.86 -5.53
CA GLN A 110 8.25 4.05 -5.85
C GLN A 110 6.94 4.87 -5.89
N PHE A 111 6.95 6.09 -5.38
CA PHE A 111 5.80 7.00 -5.44
C PHE A 111 5.81 7.90 -6.68
N ASP A 112 6.86 7.87 -7.48
CA ASP A 112 6.82 8.44 -8.83
C ASP A 112 6.02 7.50 -9.74
N VAL A 113 4.77 7.87 -9.99
CA VAL A 113 3.80 7.00 -10.68
C VAL A 113 4.25 6.62 -12.08
N PRO A 114 4.72 7.55 -12.95
CA PRO A 114 5.23 7.21 -14.28
C PRO A 114 6.41 6.24 -14.22
N ASP A 115 7.36 6.49 -13.35
CA ASP A 115 8.56 5.67 -13.21
C ASP A 115 8.25 4.29 -12.62
N ASP A 116 7.32 4.20 -11.67
CA ASP A 116 6.87 2.92 -11.12
C ASP A 116 6.16 2.06 -12.19
N ILE A 117 5.29 2.65 -12.99
CA ILE A 117 4.61 1.96 -14.09
C ILE A 117 5.64 1.38 -15.06
N LYS A 118 6.64 2.17 -15.44
CA LYS A 118 7.72 1.77 -16.34
C LYS A 118 8.61 0.68 -15.73
N ARG A 119 9.02 0.84 -14.48
CA ARG A 119 9.85 -0.13 -13.75
C ARG A 119 9.19 -1.50 -13.67
N ARG A 120 7.86 -1.53 -13.57
CA ARG A 120 7.07 -2.77 -13.55
C ARG A 120 6.77 -3.32 -14.95
N GLY A 121 7.23 -2.67 -16.03
CA GLY A 121 6.94 -3.08 -17.41
C GLY A 121 5.47 -2.96 -17.79
N CYS A 122 4.73 -2.08 -17.12
CA CYS A 122 3.30 -1.88 -17.35
C CYS A 122 3.01 -0.74 -18.33
N ASP A 123 4.02 0.00 -18.74
CA ASP A 123 3.92 1.13 -19.68
C ASP A 123 3.51 0.68 -21.09
N GLU A 124 3.92 -0.52 -21.51
CA GLU A 124 3.60 -1.08 -22.83
C GLU A 124 2.24 -1.81 -22.85
N LEU A 125 1.60 -2.02 -21.71
CA LEU A 125 0.32 -2.71 -21.65
C LEU A 125 -0.79 -1.91 -22.34
N GLN A 126 -1.46 -2.57 -23.28
CA GLN A 126 -2.66 -2.03 -23.92
C GLN A 126 -3.87 -2.20 -23.01
N HIS A 127 -4.80 -1.25 -23.03
CA HIS A 127 -6.04 -1.28 -22.22
C HIS A 127 -5.78 -1.38 -20.69
N TYR A 128 -4.75 -0.69 -20.20
CA TYR A 128 -4.45 -0.59 -18.79
C TYR A 128 -4.91 0.77 -18.25
N SER A 129 -6.18 0.86 -17.92
CA SER A 129 -6.84 2.11 -17.49
C SER A 129 -6.15 2.77 -16.30
N TYR A 130 -5.66 1.98 -15.35
CA TYR A 130 -4.92 2.54 -14.21
C TYR A 130 -3.70 3.38 -14.65
N LYS A 131 -2.91 2.89 -15.61
CA LYS A 131 -1.78 3.64 -16.15
C LYS A 131 -2.21 5.01 -16.69
N ASP A 132 -3.25 4.99 -17.51
CA ASP A 132 -3.72 6.20 -18.20
C ASP A 132 -4.29 7.23 -17.23
N ASP A 133 -5.05 6.78 -16.23
CA ASP A 133 -5.67 7.65 -15.24
C ASP A 133 -4.68 8.11 -14.17
N ALA A 134 -3.87 7.20 -13.61
CA ALA A 134 -2.89 7.53 -12.60
C ALA A 134 -1.83 8.52 -13.09
N THR A 135 -1.39 8.40 -14.35
CA THR A 135 -0.43 9.34 -14.94
C THR A 135 -1.03 10.74 -15.09
N LYS A 136 -2.31 10.85 -15.47
CA LYS A 136 -2.99 12.15 -15.54
C LYS A 136 -3.16 12.79 -14.18
N VAL A 137 -3.62 12.02 -13.20
CA VAL A 137 -3.81 12.52 -11.82
C VAL A 137 -2.47 12.98 -11.25
N TYR A 138 -1.42 12.18 -11.38
CA TYR A 138 -0.07 12.53 -10.95
C TYR A 138 0.41 13.85 -11.56
N ALA A 139 0.22 14.02 -12.88
CA ALA A 139 0.61 15.26 -13.56
C ALA A 139 -0.16 16.50 -13.03
N MET A 140 -1.44 16.34 -12.72
CA MET A 140 -2.27 17.41 -12.14
C MET A 140 -1.82 17.77 -10.72
N GLU A 141 -1.55 16.78 -9.89
CA GLU A 141 -1.06 16.99 -8.51
C GLU A 141 0.31 17.66 -8.49
N MET A 142 1.22 17.24 -9.38
CA MET A 142 2.54 17.86 -9.51
C MET A 142 2.46 19.33 -9.98
N GLN A 143 1.52 19.66 -10.87
CA GLN A 143 1.29 21.05 -11.26
C GLN A 143 0.75 21.89 -10.10
N TYR A 144 -0.17 21.33 -9.33
CA TYR A 144 -0.72 22.00 -8.16
C TYR A 144 0.37 22.25 -7.09
N ALA A 145 1.15 21.25 -6.78
CA ALA A 145 2.22 21.36 -5.78
C ALA A 145 3.30 22.40 -6.15
N LYS A 146 3.55 22.61 -7.45
CA LYS A 146 4.51 23.63 -7.93
C LYS A 146 3.97 25.07 -7.85
N ARG A 147 2.68 25.27 -7.70
CA ARG A 147 2.04 26.61 -7.63
C ARG A 147 1.86 27.11 -6.21
N GLY A 148 1.92 26.25 -5.21
CA GLY A 148 1.82 26.58 -3.79
C GLY A 148 3.14 26.74 -3.09
#